data_eb2d2eea32bf920f65f85f9363c2e2af
#
_entry.id   eb2d2eea32bf920f65f85f9363c2e2af
#
_cell.length_a   1.000
_cell.length_b   1.000
_cell.length_c   1.000
_cell.angle_alpha   90.00
_cell.angle_beta   90.00
_cell.angle_gamma   90.00
#
_symmetry.space_group_name_H-M   'P 1'
#
loop_
_entity.id
_entity.type
_entity.pdbx_description
1 polymer ?
#
loop_
_entity_poly.entity_id
_entity_poly.type
_entity_poly.pdbx_seq_one_letter_code
_entity_poly.pdbx_strand_id
1 'polypeptide(L)' 'KKEHVQGYDEFLALQKQYNVPPAEITKYVAAEFKKPRVALLDEFEMVAALTWLKKRIEESAK' A
#
# COMPACT_ATOMS: atom_id res chain seq x y z
N LYS A 1 -11.66 16.96 -7.91
CA LYS A 1 -12.16 16.24 -6.87
C LYS A 1 -11.37 15.02 -6.43
N LYS A 2 -11.11 14.94 -5.19
CA LYS A 2 -10.28 13.89 -4.65
C LYS A 2 -11.07 12.67 -4.28
N GLU A 3 -10.63 11.54 -4.77
CA GLU A 3 -11.28 10.29 -4.47
C GLU A 3 -10.52 9.48 -3.45
N HIS A 4 -9.23 9.72 -3.37
CA HIS A 4 -8.36 8.93 -2.52
C HIS A 4 -7.48 9.81 -1.69
N VAL A 5 -7.00 9.27 -0.58
CA VAL A 5 -6.12 10.05 0.28
C VAL A 5 -4.77 10.26 -0.38
N GLN A 6 -4.06 11.22 0.13
CA GLN A 6 -2.74 11.53 -0.36
C GLN A 6 -1.82 10.34 -0.16
N GLY A 7 -1.04 10.03 -1.17
CA GLY A 7 -0.14 8.90 -1.11
C GLY A 7 -0.65 7.66 -1.80
N TYR A 8 -1.95 7.63 -2.10
CA TYR A 8 -2.52 6.47 -2.76
C TYR A 8 -1.90 6.25 -4.13
N ASP A 9 -1.73 7.33 -4.90
CA ASP A 9 -1.13 7.24 -6.22
C ASP A 9 0.30 6.75 -6.13
N GLU A 10 1.03 7.23 -5.15
CA GLU A 10 2.40 6.79 -4.95
C GLU A 10 2.45 5.30 -4.61
N PHE A 11 1.52 4.86 -3.79
CA PHE A 11 1.45 3.45 -3.42
C PHE A 11 1.25 2.59 -4.67
N LEU A 12 0.31 2.97 -5.51
CA LEU A 12 0.04 2.22 -6.73
C LEU A 12 1.23 2.24 -7.68
N ALA A 13 1.88 3.39 -7.79
CA ALA A 13 3.04 3.50 -8.66
C ALA A 13 4.15 2.56 -8.22
N LEU A 14 4.40 2.51 -6.92
CA LEU A 14 5.43 1.63 -6.39
C LEU A 14 5.05 0.17 -6.60
N GLN A 15 3.79 -0.15 -6.38
CA GLN A 15 3.33 -1.51 -6.57
C GLN A 15 3.59 -1.97 -8.00
N LYS A 16 3.26 -1.12 -8.96
CA LYS A 16 3.44 -1.45 -10.36
C LYS A 16 4.90 -1.52 -10.75
N GLN A 17 5.66 -0.57 -10.27
CA GLN A 17 7.06 -0.47 -10.63
C GLN A 17 7.85 -1.70 -10.18
N TYR A 18 7.51 -2.23 -9.02
CA TYR A 18 8.24 -3.37 -8.45
C TYR A 18 7.47 -4.67 -8.50
N ASN A 19 6.34 -4.67 -9.16
CA ASN A 19 5.55 -5.89 -9.35
C ASN A 19 5.16 -6.56 -8.04
N VAL A 20 4.77 -5.78 -7.07
CA VAL A 20 4.32 -6.34 -5.80
C VAL A 20 2.94 -6.97 -6.00
N PRO A 21 2.76 -8.23 -5.61
CA PRO A 21 1.48 -8.90 -5.83
C PRO A 21 0.34 -8.21 -5.08
N PRO A 22 -0.76 -7.92 -5.76
CA PRO A 22 -1.89 -7.28 -5.07
C PRO A 22 -2.47 -8.14 -3.95
N ALA A 23 -2.35 -9.44 -4.07
CA ALA A 23 -2.85 -10.33 -3.01
C ALA A 23 -2.11 -10.10 -1.70
N GLU A 24 -0.83 -9.86 -1.75
CA GLU A 24 -0.05 -9.57 -0.56
C GLU A 24 -0.48 -8.28 0.09
N ILE A 25 -0.73 -7.28 -0.73
CA ILE A 25 -1.16 -5.99 -0.24
C ILE A 25 -2.52 -6.10 0.43
N THR A 26 -3.44 -6.80 -0.21
CA THR A 26 -4.76 -7.00 0.36
C THR A 26 -4.69 -7.72 1.69
N LYS A 27 -3.84 -8.72 1.76
CA LYS A 27 -3.67 -9.49 2.98
C LYS A 27 -3.12 -8.61 4.11
N TYR A 28 -2.13 -7.81 3.78
CA TYR A 28 -1.55 -6.92 4.78
C TYR A 28 -2.58 -5.91 5.28
N VAL A 29 -3.31 -5.30 4.35
CA VAL A 29 -4.30 -4.30 4.71
C VAL A 29 -5.41 -4.92 5.55
N ALA A 30 -5.84 -6.11 5.19
CA ALA A 30 -6.89 -6.78 5.96
C ALA A 30 -6.41 -7.13 7.36
N ALA A 31 -5.16 -7.54 7.48
CA ALA A 31 -4.62 -7.93 8.77
C ALA A 31 -4.33 -6.73 9.67
N GLU A 32 -3.76 -5.67 9.08
CA GLU A 32 -3.34 -4.53 9.87
C GLU A 32 -4.46 -3.53 10.12
N PHE A 33 -5.26 -3.29 9.11
CA PHE A 33 -6.27 -2.23 9.18
C PHE A 33 -7.69 -2.78 9.12
N LYS A 34 -7.82 -4.07 8.91
CA LYS A 34 -9.13 -4.73 8.84
C LYS A 34 -9.99 -4.13 7.75
N LYS A 35 -9.38 -3.79 6.65
CA LYS A 35 -10.09 -3.26 5.49
C LYS A 35 -9.83 -4.12 4.28
N PRO A 36 -10.82 -4.24 3.39
CA PRO A 36 -10.67 -5.12 2.23
C PRO A 36 -9.81 -4.57 1.11
N ARG A 37 -9.54 -3.26 1.15
CA ARG A 37 -8.77 -2.64 0.06
C ARG A 37 -7.92 -1.50 0.56
N VAL A 38 -6.78 -1.34 -0.10
CA VAL A 38 -5.89 -0.24 0.25
C VAL A 38 -6.54 1.11 -0.06
N ALA A 39 -7.44 1.14 -1.03
CA ALA A 39 -8.12 2.39 -1.39
C ALA A 39 -9.00 2.92 -0.27
N LEU A 40 -9.33 2.08 0.70
CA LEU A 40 -10.19 2.49 1.81
C LEU A 40 -9.40 3.03 3.00
N LEU A 41 -8.08 3.00 2.93
CA LEU A 41 -7.25 3.48 4.02
C LEU A 41 -7.34 5.00 4.13
N ASP A 42 -7.28 5.51 5.36
CA ASP A 42 -7.21 6.94 5.55
C ASP A 42 -5.75 7.41 5.43
N GLU A 43 -5.54 8.70 5.68
CA GLU A 43 -4.22 9.28 5.51
C GLU A 43 -3.15 8.62 6.37
N PHE A 44 -3.50 8.39 7.63
CA PHE A 44 -2.53 7.79 8.55
C PHE A 44 -2.22 6.36 8.15
N GLU A 45 -3.26 5.64 7.80
CA GLU A 45 -3.08 4.26 7.39
C GLU A 45 -2.29 4.18 6.10
N MET A 46 -2.53 5.13 5.20
CA MET A 46 -1.80 5.14 3.94
C MET A 46 -0.31 5.38 4.16
N VAL A 47 0.04 6.25 5.10
CA VAL A 47 1.45 6.49 5.40
C VAL A 47 2.10 5.20 5.92
N ALA A 48 1.40 4.51 6.80
CA ALA A 48 1.91 3.25 7.33
C ALA A 48 2.06 2.21 6.22
N ALA A 49 1.08 2.16 5.33
CA ALA A 49 1.12 1.21 4.23
C ALA A 49 2.27 1.53 3.28
N LEU A 50 2.50 2.80 3.02
CA LEU A 50 3.62 3.21 2.18
C LEU A 50 4.95 2.79 2.78
N THR A 51 5.10 2.99 4.07
CA THR A 51 6.31 2.59 4.77
C THR A 51 6.51 1.08 4.65
N TRP A 52 5.44 0.33 4.86
CA TRP A 52 5.50 -1.12 4.74
C TRP A 52 5.90 -1.53 3.33
N LEU A 53 5.29 -0.90 2.33
CA LEU A 53 5.56 -1.24 0.95
C LEU A 53 7.02 -0.97 0.57
N LYS A 54 7.53 0.18 0.98
CA LYS A 54 8.91 0.53 0.69
C LYS A 54 9.89 -0.46 1.33
N LYS A 55 9.59 -0.85 2.54
CA LYS A 55 10.42 -1.82 3.22
C LYS A 55 10.38 -3.17 2.53
N ARG A 56 9.19 -3.57 2.11
CA ARG A 56 9.01 -4.83 1.41
C ARG A 56 9.81 -4.85 0.11
N ILE A 57 9.77 -3.74 -0.62
CA ILE A 57 10.50 -3.60 -1.86
C ILE A 57 12.00 -3.70 -1.61
N GLU A 58 12.44 -3.03 -0.57
CA GLU A 58 13.85 -3.02 -0.21
C GLU A 58 14.35 -4.42 0.09
N GLU A 59 13.57 -5.17 0.82
CA GLU A 59 13.94 -6.53 1.17
C GLU A 59 13.97 -7.43 -0.06
N SER A 60 13.04 -7.22 -0.96
CA SER A 60 12.98 -7.99 -2.17
C SER A 60 14.13 -7.70 -3.12
N ALA A 61 14.62 -6.49 -3.07
CA ALA A 61 15.66 -6.06 -3.98
C ALA A 61 17.04 -6.61 -3.64
N LYS A 62 17.20 -7.17 -2.48
CA LYS A 62 18.50 -7.68 -2.04
C LYS A 62 18.92 -8.98 -2.65
#